data_4348ba7e714e952858e2904a1eb78691
#
_entry.id   4348ba7e714e952858e2904a1eb78691
#
_cell.length_a   1.000
_cell.length_b   1.000
_cell.length_c   1.000
_cell.angle_alpha   90.00
_cell.angle_beta   90.00
_cell.angle_gamma   90.00
#
_symmetry.space_group_name_H-M   'P 1'
#
loop_
_entity.id
_entity.type
_entity.pdbx_description
1 polymer ?
#
loop_
_entity_poly.entity_id
_entity_poly.type
_entity_poly.pdbx_seq_one_letter_code
_entity_poly.pdbx_strand_id
1 'polypeptide(L)'
;MHSINGYVFGNQPMITMHRGEHVRWYVMSMGTEVDLHTPHWHGNTVTVNGMRMDVVSLLPATMVVADMVPDDVGIWLFHCHVNDQIRAGMLTRYKVLA
;
A
#
# COMPACT_ATOMS: atom_id res chain seq x y z
N MET A 1 3.50 -17.15 1.05
CA MET A 1 2.14 -16.58 1.08
C MET A 1 2.21 -15.09 0.78
N HIS A 2 1.41 -14.62 -0.13
CA HIS A 2 1.37 -13.22 -0.53
C HIS A 2 0.32 -12.49 0.30
N SER A 3 0.76 -11.73 1.32
CA SER A 3 -0.14 -11.08 2.27
C SER A 3 0.30 -9.65 2.56
N ILE A 4 -0.62 -8.86 3.12
CA ILE A 4 -0.36 -7.54 3.67
C ILE A 4 -0.69 -7.60 5.17
N ASN A 5 0.30 -7.33 6.02
CA ASN A 5 0.20 -7.45 7.47
C ASN A 5 -0.36 -8.82 7.92
N GLY A 6 -0.02 -9.89 7.20
CA GLY A 6 -0.48 -11.24 7.49
C GLY A 6 -1.88 -11.58 6.98
N TYR A 7 -2.57 -10.65 6.33
CA TYR A 7 -3.92 -10.87 5.79
C TYR A 7 -3.88 -10.99 4.27
N VAL A 8 -4.79 -11.77 3.71
CA VAL A 8 -4.93 -11.98 2.27
C VAL A 8 -6.37 -11.66 1.84
N PHE A 9 -6.54 -11.39 0.55
CA PHE A 9 -7.85 -11.17 -0.08
C PHE A 9 -8.70 -10.09 0.58
N GLY A 10 -8.05 -9.00 1.07
CA GLY A 10 -8.75 -7.87 1.64
C GLY A 10 -9.37 -8.12 3.01
N ASN A 11 -8.97 -9.18 3.70
CA ASN A 11 -9.51 -9.53 5.02
C ASN A 11 -8.92 -8.72 6.17
N GLN A 12 -7.92 -7.88 5.91
CA GLN A 12 -7.34 -7.03 6.93
C GLN A 12 -8.38 -6.02 7.42
N PRO A 13 -8.42 -5.72 8.74
CA PRO A 13 -9.25 -4.63 9.25
C PRO A 13 -8.97 -3.33 8.50
N MET A 14 -10.02 -2.54 8.25
CA MET A 14 -9.93 -1.33 7.45
C MET A 14 -8.98 -0.31 8.08
N ILE A 15 -7.99 0.12 7.31
CA ILE A 15 -7.14 1.26 7.68
C ILE A 15 -7.95 2.53 7.41
N THR A 16 -8.12 3.36 8.44
CA THR A 16 -8.98 4.55 8.35
C THR A 16 -8.17 5.82 8.60
N MET A 17 -8.42 6.83 7.79
CA MET A 17 -7.80 8.15 7.91
C MET A 17 -8.79 9.22 7.50
N HIS A 18 -8.47 10.50 7.80
CA HIS A 18 -9.32 11.63 7.43
C HIS A 18 -8.66 12.44 6.34
N ARG A 19 -9.50 13.04 5.48
CA ARG A 19 -9.03 13.93 4.43
C ARG A 19 -8.24 15.08 5.04
N GLY A 20 -7.07 15.38 4.46
CA GLY A 20 -6.22 16.47 4.89
C GLY A 20 -5.23 16.11 5.99
N GLU A 21 -5.33 14.92 6.60
CA GLU A 21 -4.33 14.47 7.57
C GLU A 21 -2.99 14.15 6.88
N HIS A 22 -1.89 14.40 7.59
CA HIS A 22 -0.60 13.94 7.13
C HIS A 22 -0.41 12.49 7.60
N VAL A 23 -0.47 11.55 6.66
CA VAL A 23 -0.36 10.12 6.93
C VAL A 23 1.00 9.63 6.41
N ARG A 24 1.73 8.93 7.26
CA ARG A 24 2.99 8.33 6.85
C ARG A 24 2.85 6.82 6.80
N TRP A 25 3.13 6.27 5.64
CA TRP A 25 3.13 4.84 5.40
C TRP A 25 4.55 4.30 5.53
N TYR A 26 4.72 3.35 6.42
CA TYR A 26 5.97 2.59 6.53
C TYR A 26 5.74 1.28 5.79
N VAL A 27 6.30 1.17 4.61
CA VAL A 27 6.07 0.02 3.73
C VAL A 27 7.34 -0.80 3.69
N MET A 28 7.26 -2.03 4.15
CA MET A 28 8.41 -2.92 4.16
C MET A 28 8.06 -4.24 3.51
N SER A 29 9.03 -4.84 2.87
CA SER A 29 8.91 -6.12 2.21
C SER A 29 9.69 -7.17 2.97
N MET A 30 9.05 -8.30 3.23
CA MET A 30 9.66 -9.50 3.78
C MET A 30 9.50 -10.60 2.74
N GLY A 31 10.43 -11.53 2.69
CA GLY A 31 10.31 -12.64 1.75
C GLY A 31 11.64 -13.19 1.29
N THR A 32 11.59 -13.99 0.23
CA THR A 32 12.77 -14.59 -0.36
C THR A 32 13.42 -13.66 -1.37
N GLU A 33 14.61 -14.03 -1.83
CA GLU A 33 15.38 -13.22 -2.79
C GLU A 33 14.70 -13.05 -4.15
N VAL A 34 13.64 -13.82 -4.44
CA VAL A 34 12.92 -13.70 -5.72
C VAL A 34 11.62 -12.90 -5.62
N ASP A 35 11.27 -12.43 -4.42
CA ASP A 35 10.03 -11.69 -4.21
C ASP A 35 10.25 -10.20 -4.49
N LEU A 36 9.66 -9.69 -5.56
CA LEU A 36 9.56 -8.27 -5.87
C LEU A 36 8.14 -7.82 -5.60
N HIS A 37 7.97 -6.71 -4.88
CA HIS A 37 6.66 -6.14 -4.60
C HIS A 37 6.56 -4.74 -5.19
N THR A 38 5.36 -4.40 -5.69
CA THR A 38 5.04 -3.07 -6.20
C THR A 38 3.75 -2.58 -5.57
N PRO A 39 3.78 -2.15 -4.30
CA PRO A 39 2.59 -1.60 -3.65
C PRO A 39 2.00 -0.44 -4.45
N HIS A 40 0.69 -0.48 -4.64
CA HIS A 40 -0.05 0.51 -5.41
C HIS A 40 -1.25 1.01 -4.61
N TRP A 41 -1.36 2.33 -4.45
CA TRP A 41 -2.49 2.99 -3.81
C TRP A 41 -3.48 3.47 -4.86
N HIS A 42 -4.74 3.12 -4.69
CA HIS A 42 -5.82 3.67 -5.50
C HIS A 42 -6.34 4.97 -4.87
N GLY A 43 -6.82 5.87 -5.68
CA GLY A 43 -7.53 7.08 -5.25
C GLY A 43 -6.67 8.22 -4.73
N ASN A 44 -5.49 7.95 -4.23
CA ASN A 44 -4.59 8.96 -3.66
C ASN A 44 -3.16 8.69 -4.07
N THR A 45 -2.30 9.70 -3.96
CA THR A 45 -0.88 9.57 -4.26
C THR A 45 -0.05 9.74 -3.00
N VAL A 46 1.19 9.29 -3.07
CA VAL A 46 2.16 9.41 -1.97
C VAL A 46 3.39 10.16 -2.46
N THR A 47 4.16 10.70 -1.52
CA THR A 47 5.44 11.33 -1.80
C THR A 47 6.55 10.48 -1.20
N VAL A 48 7.47 10.05 -2.03
CA VAL A 48 8.63 9.25 -1.65
C VAL A 48 9.88 9.93 -2.18
N ASN A 49 10.83 10.24 -1.31
CA ASN A 49 12.06 10.94 -1.67
C ASN A 49 11.78 12.22 -2.47
N GLY A 50 10.74 12.97 -2.09
CA GLY A 50 10.35 14.20 -2.75
C GLY A 50 9.60 14.04 -4.07
N MET A 51 9.31 12.81 -4.49
CA MET A 51 8.59 12.53 -5.74
C MET A 51 7.19 12.02 -5.46
N ARG A 52 6.21 12.57 -6.16
CA ARG A 52 4.82 12.09 -6.09
C ARG A 52 4.65 10.85 -6.95
N MET A 53 4.03 9.82 -6.38
CA MET A 53 3.77 8.56 -7.08
C MET A 53 2.59 7.84 -6.45
N ASP A 54 2.07 6.84 -7.13
CA ASP A 54 1.01 5.97 -6.60
C ASP A 54 1.44 4.51 -6.51
N VAL A 55 2.64 4.19 -6.93
CA VAL A 55 3.22 2.85 -6.85
C VAL A 55 4.69 2.98 -6.49
N VAL A 56 5.18 2.09 -5.64
CA VAL A 56 6.61 2.01 -5.31
C VAL A 56 7.11 0.60 -5.59
N SER A 57 8.43 0.45 -5.70
CA SER A 57 9.05 -0.87 -5.89
C SER A 57 9.77 -1.26 -4.62
N LEU A 58 9.55 -2.50 -4.17
CA LEU A 58 10.17 -3.05 -2.98
C LEU A 58 10.88 -4.36 -3.31
N LEU A 59 12.15 -4.44 -2.95
CA LEU A 59 12.89 -5.69 -2.90
C LEU A 59 12.71 -6.32 -1.51
N PRO A 60 12.99 -7.62 -1.34
CA PRO A 60 12.97 -8.23 -0.01
C PRO A 60 13.87 -7.49 0.96
N ALA A 61 13.45 -7.40 2.23
CA ALA A 61 14.14 -6.71 3.31
C ALA A 61 14.36 -5.21 3.05
N THR A 62 13.53 -4.60 2.23
CA THR A 62 13.56 -3.17 1.92
C THR A 62 12.39 -2.46 2.60
N MET A 63 12.62 -1.23 3.05
CA MET A 63 11.59 -0.38 3.61
C MET A 63 11.55 0.96 2.86
N VAL A 64 10.33 1.44 2.60
CA VAL A 64 10.09 2.75 1.99
C VAL A 64 9.16 3.53 2.91
N VAL A 65 9.46 4.81 3.11
CA VAL A 65 8.57 5.74 3.81
C VAL A 65 7.84 6.56 2.77
N ALA A 66 6.52 6.48 2.78
CA ALA A 66 5.65 7.17 1.83
C ALA A 66 4.72 8.12 2.59
N ASP A 67 4.76 9.39 2.26
CA ASP A 67 3.93 10.42 2.88
C ASP A 67 2.70 10.67 2.02
N MET A 68 1.52 10.72 2.66
CA MET A 68 0.26 10.96 1.99
C MET A 68 -0.52 12.04 2.72
N VAL A 69 -1.08 12.99 1.96
CA VAL A 69 -2.14 13.87 2.44
C VAL A 69 -3.36 13.50 1.60
N PRO A 70 -4.26 12.64 2.10
CA PRO A 70 -5.38 12.18 1.29
C PRO A 70 -6.36 13.33 1.05
N ASP A 71 -6.79 13.48 -0.19
CA ASP A 71 -7.79 14.48 -0.58
C ASP A 71 -9.01 13.85 -1.26
N ASP A 72 -8.96 12.58 -1.59
CA ASP A 72 -10.09 11.85 -2.17
C ASP A 72 -10.75 10.96 -1.11
N VAL A 73 -11.98 11.32 -0.73
CA VAL A 73 -12.79 10.57 0.22
C VAL A 73 -13.30 9.29 -0.44
N GLY A 74 -13.28 8.19 0.29
CA GLY A 74 -13.78 6.92 -0.22
C GLY A 74 -13.06 5.73 0.37
N ILE A 75 -13.42 4.55 -0.13
CA ILE A 75 -12.75 3.29 0.19
C ILE A 75 -11.94 2.89 -1.03
N TRP A 76 -10.64 2.75 -0.86
CA TRP A 76 -9.70 2.55 -1.94
C TRP A 76 -8.89 1.28 -1.73
N LEU A 77 -8.47 0.66 -2.82
CA LEU A 77 -7.58 -0.50 -2.76
C LEU A 77 -6.14 -0.07 -2.52
N PHE A 78 -5.45 -0.89 -1.76
CA PHE A 78 -3.99 -0.90 -1.64
C PHE A 78 -3.54 -2.33 -1.89
N HIS A 79 -2.76 -2.56 -2.93
CA HIS A 79 -2.40 -3.91 -3.34
C HIS A 79 -1.03 -3.96 -3.99
N CYS A 80 -0.47 -5.16 -4.07
CA CYS A 80 0.70 -5.39 -4.89
C CYS A 80 0.29 -5.42 -6.35
N HIS A 81 0.97 -4.66 -7.20
CA HIS A 81 0.63 -4.56 -8.63
C HIS A 81 1.25 -5.68 -9.47
N VAL A 82 1.94 -6.63 -8.86
CA VAL A 82 2.42 -7.84 -9.54
C VAL A 82 1.25 -8.81 -9.65
N ASN A 83 0.84 -9.16 -10.87
CA ASN A 83 -0.37 -9.94 -11.13
C ASN A 83 -0.48 -11.22 -10.31
N ASP A 84 0.60 -12.01 -10.24
CA ASP A 84 0.57 -13.26 -9.49
C ASP A 84 0.31 -13.04 -8.02
N GLN A 85 0.83 -11.94 -7.46
CA GLN A 85 0.65 -11.61 -6.05
C GLN A 85 -0.74 -11.09 -5.76
N ILE A 86 -1.32 -10.31 -6.66
CA ILE A 86 -2.73 -9.88 -6.54
C ILE A 86 -3.64 -11.10 -6.53
N ARG A 87 -3.45 -12.02 -7.46
CA ARG A 87 -4.24 -13.25 -7.55
C ARG A 87 -4.07 -14.13 -6.33
N ALA A 88 -2.90 -14.09 -5.69
CA ALA A 88 -2.63 -14.81 -4.44
C ALA A 88 -3.21 -14.11 -3.20
N GLY A 89 -3.85 -12.94 -3.38
CA GLY A 89 -4.55 -12.25 -2.30
C GLY A 89 -3.80 -11.11 -1.62
N MET A 90 -2.73 -10.59 -2.23
CA MET A 90 -1.96 -9.47 -1.66
C MET A 90 -2.64 -8.15 -1.94
N LEU A 91 -3.75 -7.92 -1.24
CA LEU A 91 -4.52 -6.68 -1.35
C LEU A 91 -5.21 -6.35 -0.02
N THR A 92 -5.44 -5.08 0.22
CA THR A 92 -6.22 -4.58 1.33
C THR A 92 -6.93 -3.30 0.91
N ARG A 93 -7.66 -2.70 1.84
CA ARG A 93 -8.40 -1.47 1.58
C ARG A 93 -8.05 -0.44 2.64
N TYR A 94 -8.10 0.83 2.26
CA TYR A 94 -8.03 1.93 3.20
C TYR A 94 -9.18 2.90 2.93
N LYS A 95 -9.60 3.59 3.99
CA LYS A 95 -10.79 4.45 3.98
C LYS A 95 -10.36 5.87 4.33
N VAL A 96 -10.79 6.83 3.51
CA VAL A 96 -10.58 8.25 3.75
C VAL A 96 -11.94 8.86 4.08
N LEU A 97 -12.05 9.41 5.28
CA LEU A 97 -13.25 10.10 5.77
C LEU A 97 -13.13 11.61 5.50
N ALA A 98 -14.26 12.24 5.41
CA ALA A 98 -14.32 13.69 5.23
C ALA A 98 -13.82 14.45 6.48
#